data_31c4dff1d208eb7c88da1b182c78d6f7
#
_entry.id   31c4dff1d208eb7c88da1b182c78d6f7
#
_cell.length_a   1.000
_cell.length_b   1.000
_cell.length_c   1.000
_cell.angle_alpha   90.00
_cell.angle_beta   90.00
_cell.angle_gamma   90.00
#
_symmetry.space_group_name_H-M   'P 1'
#
loop_
_entity.id
_entity.type
_entity.pdbx_description
1 polymer ?
#
loop_
_entity_poly.entity_id
_entity_poly.type
_entity_poly.pdbx_seq_one_letter_code
_entity_poly.pdbx_strand_id
1 'polypeptide(L)'
;MKLTKKEYKERLIDKKIDEYLKIFGAISIEGPKWCGKTWTALNHSNSASFLNNTADNFREKHLAEMDVNLVLEGEYPKTIDEWQEVPAIWDAVRYKCDQDREKGKYILTGSATPATAQVHHSGAGRICKMKMYTMSLYESGESTGEVSLIDLFNNNVENKKVAKTEFNKLAELIVRGGWPETIGLSAESARKITKSYWEAVLEKDIFELDGVKRDKNKMEMLIRSLARNETSISPMSVLIKDIAENTSEEELLVSRNTVTDYLDVLDRLHLIENQNSFMYKIRSKANVGKNPKRHFVDPSLACAALNITPEKLMNDLNTFGLYFEALCERDLRIYAESIDAKLYHYRENTTGLEVDAIIEIADGEYGAIEIKLGSNKEEEAAETLKKFYEMAEVKPKFMCIICGLYDAVVKRPDGIYVLPITALKP
;
A
#
# COMPACT_ATOMS: atom_id res chain seq x y z
N MET A 1 5.27 12.74 -28.31
CA MET A 1 6.56 12.77 -27.56
C MET A 1 6.24 12.50 -26.10
N LYS A 2 6.81 11.45 -25.50
CA LYS A 2 6.57 11.13 -24.09
C LYS A 2 6.92 12.31 -23.17
N LEU A 3 6.11 12.54 -22.15
CA LEU A 3 6.28 13.63 -21.18
C LEU A 3 7.20 13.24 -20.00
N THR A 4 7.98 12.18 -20.17
CA THR A 4 8.86 11.61 -19.14
C THR A 4 9.77 12.66 -18.51
N LYS A 5 9.81 12.70 -17.19
CA LYS A 5 10.76 13.51 -16.44
C LYS A 5 12.16 12.88 -16.47
N LYS A 6 13.22 13.68 -16.59
CA LYS A 6 14.61 13.19 -16.70
C LYS A 6 15.06 12.32 -15.52
N GLU A 7 14.49 12.54 -14.34
CA GLU A 7 14.84 11.84 -13.09
C GLU A 7 13.80 10.76 -12.70
N TYR A 8 12.93 10.36 -13.64
CA TYR A 8 11.95 9.34 -13.37
C TYR A 8 12.63 8.00 -13.04
N LYS A 9 12.25 7.41 -11.90
CA LYS A 9 12.67 6.08 -11.51
C LYS A 9 11.58 5.10 -11.88
N GLU A 10 11.93 4.05 -12.63
CA GLU A 10 10.99 3.00 -13.01
C GLU A 10 10.28 2.43 -11.78
N ARG A 11 8.98 2.22 -11.94
CA ARG A 11 8.12 1.63 -10.93
C ARG A 11 7.68 0.23 -11.37
N LEU A 12 7.46 -0.64 -10.41
CA LEU A 12 6.97 -1.99 -10.69
C LEU A 12 5.63 -2.00 -11.42
N ILE A 13 4.81 -0.99 -11.18
CA ILE A 13 3.52 -0.80 -11.86
C ILE A 13 3.65 -0.44 -13.35
N ASP A 14 4.80 0.05 -13.83
CA ASP A 14 4.97 0.53 -15.22
C ASP A 14 4.65 -0.53 -16.26
N LYS A 15 5.13 -1.76 -16.07
CA LYS A 15 4.84 -2.88 -16.97
C LYS A 15 3.34 -3.18 -17.05
N LYS A 16 2.68 -3.14 -15.91
CA LYS A 16 1.23 -3.38 -15.81
C LYS A 16 0.44 -2.25 -16.47
N ILE A 17 0.89 -1.01 -16.36
CA ILE A 17 0.33 0.14 -17.08
C ILE A 17 0.39 -0.09 -18.59
N ASP A 18 1.56 -0.45 -19.13
CA ASP A 18 1.74 -0.71 -20.56
C ASP A 18 0.88 -1.87 -21.08
N GLU A 19 0.68 -2.90 -20.26
CA GLU A 19 -0.22 -4.01 -20.58
C GLU A 19 -1.68 -3.57 -20.57
N TYR A 20 -2.12 -2.89 -19.52
CA TYR A 20 -3.53 -2.52 -19.31
C TYR A 20 -3.99 -1.43 -20.28
N LEU A 21 -3.12 -0.56 -20.75
CA LEU A 21 -3.42 0.38 -21.83
C LEU A 21 -3.75 -0.33 -23.16
N LYS A 22 -3.30 -1.58 -23.36
CA LYS A 22 -3.69 -2.38 -24.53
C LYS A 22 -5.05 -3.08 -24.38
N ILE A 23 -5.54 -3.20 -23.12
CA ILE A 23 -6.76 -3.95 -22.77
C ILE A 23 -7.94 -3.01 -22.53
N PHE A 24 -7.72 -1.92 -21.79
CA PHE A 24 -8.75 -0.97 -21.35
C PHE A 24 -8.71 0.33 -22.16
N GLY A 25 -9.86 1.00 -22.29
CA GLY A 25 -9.92 2.35 -22.89
C GLY A 25 -9.23 3.40 -22.05
N ALA A 26 -9.28 3.25 -20.73
CA ALA A 26 -8.61 4.11 -19.76
C ALA A 26 -8.13 3.31 -18.55
N ILE A 27 -7.13 3.85 -17.84
CA ILE A 27 -6.71 3.40 -16.52
C ILE A 27 -6.79 4.54 -15.51
N SER A 28 -7.02 4.21 -14.24
CA SER A 28 -6.98 5.15 -13.12
C SER A 28 -5.91 4.71 -12.13
N ILE A 29 -4.88 5.52 -11.93
CA ILE A 29 -3.81 5.30 -10.96
C ILE A 29 -4.20 6.01 -9.67
N GLU A 30 -4.62 5.24 -8.68
CA GLU A 30 -5.05 5.72 -7.37
C GLU A 30 -3.98 5.42 -6.30
N GLY A 31 -3.82 6.30 -5.31
CA GLY A 31 -2.85 6.09 -4.23
C GLY A 31 -2.58 7.37 -3.44
N PRO A 32 -1.81 7.30 -2.33
CA PRO A 32 -1.60 8.44 -1.46
C PRO A 32 -0.94 9.62 -2.19
N LYS A 33 -1.15 10.82 -1.72
CA LYS A 33 -0.39 11.98 -2.20
C LYS A 33 1.10 11.67 -2.09
N TRP A 34 1.88 12.15 -3.07
CA TRP A 34 3.34 12.07 -3.04
C TRP A 34 3.98 10.71 -3.38
N CYS A 35 3.19 9.66 -3.63
CA CYS A 35 3.77 8.36 -4.02
C CYS A 35 4.33 8.30 -5.46
N GLY A 36 4.13 9.38 -6.27
CA GLY A 36 4.71 9.50 -7.62
C GLY A 36 3.74 9.28 -8.78
N LYS A 37 2.43 9.23 -8.56
CA LYS A 37 1.39 8.96 -9.58
C LYS A 37 1.52 9.81 -10.84
N THR A 38 1.62 11.14 -10.66
CA THR A 38 1.73 12.09 -11.77
C THR A 38 2.95 11.79 -12.65
N TRP A 39 4.12 11.52 -12.05
CA TRP A 39 5.33 11.21 -12.79
C TRP A 39 5.21 9.87 -13.54
N THR A 40 4.63 8.86 -12.91
CA THR A 40 4.34 7.57 -13.54
C THR A 40 3.36 7.75 -14.70
N ALA A 41 2.26 8.45 -14.52
CA ALA A 41 1.30 8.72 -15.59
C ALA A 41 1.95 9.45 -16.78
N LEU A 42 2.74 10.48 -16.52
CA LEU A 42 3.46 11.22 -17.56
C LEU A 42 4.48 10.37 -18.32
N ASN A 43 5.09 9.38 -17.67
CA ASN A 43 6.01 8.46 -18.34
C ASN A 43 5.33 7.61 -19.43
N HIS A 44 4.02 7.39 -19.32
CA HIS A 44 3.20 6.62 -20.26
C HIS A 44 2.30 7.48 -21.17
N SER A 45 2.41 8.81 -21.12
CA SER A 45 1.51 9.73 -21.83
C SER A 45 2.19 10.56 -22.89
N ASN A 46 1.41 10.95 -23.91
CA ASN A 46 1.82 11.86 -24.97
C ASN A 46 1.30 13.29 -24.75
N SER A 47 0.22 13.46 -23.97
CA SER A 47 -0.30 14.77 -23.55
C SER A 47 -0.85 14.69 -22.12
N ALA A 48 -1.06 15.85 -21.48
CA ALA A 48 -1.57 15.92 -20.12
C ALA A 48 -2.41 17.17 -19.87
N SER A 49 -3.41 17.05 -19.00
CA SER A 49 -4.15 18.14 -18.36
C SER A 49 -3.98 18.05 -16.84
N PHE A 50 -3.62 19.17 -16.21
CA PHE A 50 -3.35 19.26 -14.77
C PHE A 50 -4.45 20.10 -14.10
N LEU A 51 -5.41 19.45 -13.45
CA LEU A 51 -6.57 20.15 -12.87
C LEU A 51 -6.22 20.96 -11.61
N ASN A 52 -5.14 20.59 -10.94
CA ASN A 52 -4.68 21.28 -9.72
C ASN A 52 -3.47 22.19 -9.97
N ASN A 53 -3.31 22.72 -11.18
CA ASN A 53 -2.22 23.63 -11.52
C ASN A 53 -2.52 25.07 -11.10
N THR A 54 -1.87 25.52 -10.02
CA THR A 54 -2.00 26.89 -9.51
C THR A 54 -1.26 27.92 -10.35
N ALA A 55 -0.23 27.50 -11.11
CA ALA A 55 0.61 28.42 -11.87
C ALA A 55 -0.13 29.07 -13.06
N ASP A 56 -1.15 28.42 -13.59
CA ASP A 56 -2.04 28.94 -14.62
C ASP A 56 -3.45 29.27 -14.10
N ASN A 57 -3.57 29.52 -12.80
CA ASN A 57 -4.80 29.89 -12.12
C ASN A 57 -5.91 28.84 -12.30
N PHE A 58 -5.59 27.54 -12.19
CA PHE A 58 -6.55 26.41 -12.32
C PHE A 58 -7.31 26.41 -13.67
N ARG A 59 -6.70 26.90 -14.73
CA ARG A 59 -7.32 27.03 -16.05
C ARG A 59 -7.96 25.73 -16.53
N GLU A 60 -7.24 24.62 -16.46
CA GLU A 60 -7.72 23.31 -16.91
C GLU A 60 -8.94 22.84 -16.08
N LYS A 61 -8.94 23.11 -14.77
CA LYS A 61 -10.09 22.82 -13.89
C LYS A 61 -11.30 23.64 -14.31
N HIS A 62 -11.15 24.95 -14.50
CA HIS A 62 -12.26 25.81 -14.96
C HIS A 62 -12.77 25.42 -16.34
N LEU A 63 -11.91 25.01 -17.26
CA LEU A 63 -12.35 24.49 -18.56
C LEU A 63 -13.14 23.20 -18.40
N ALA A 64 -12.70 22.27 -17.54
CA ALA A 64 -13.40 21.04 -17.28
C ALA A 64 -14.76 21.25 -16.60
N GLU A 65 -14.88 22.25 -15.72
CA GLU A 65 -16.15 22.65 -15.09
C GLU A 65 -17.16 23.24 -16.10
N MET A 66 -16.68 23.92 -17.15
CA MET A 66 -17.54 24.45 -18.24
C MET A 66 -17.91 23.36 -19.23
N ASP A 67 -16.94 22.59 -19.72
CA ASP A 67 -17.13 21.44 -20.62
C ASP A 67 -15.96 20.47 -20.46
N VAL A 68 -16.24 19.30 -19.90
CA VAL A 68 -15.24 18.24 -19.67
C VAL A 68 -14.53 17.80 -20.96
N ASN A 69 -15.18 17.92 -22.14
CA ASN A 69 -14.56 17.51 -23.40
C ASN A 69 -13.33 18.34 -23.74
N LEU A 70 -13.26 19.60 -23.30
CA LEU A 70 -12.12 20.50 -23.58
C LEU A 70 -10.81 19.96 -22.98
N VAL A 71 -10.87 19.24 -21.86
CA VAL A 71 -9.67 18.68 -21.22
C VAL A 71 -9.39 17.23 -21.63
N LEU A 72 -10.33 16.60 -22.36
CA LEU A 72 -10.15 15.23 -22.88
C LEU A 72 -9.48 15.19 -24.25
N GLU A 73 -9.42 16.29 -24.97
CA GLU A 73 -8.76 16.39 -26.27
C GLU A 73 -7.24 16.45 -26.16
N GLY A 74 -6.52 15.77 -27.05
CA GLY A 74 -5.04 15.78 -27.11
C GLY A 74 -4.47 14.50 -27.71
N GLU A 75 -3.15 14.37 -27.66
CA GLU A 75 -2.46 13.14 -28.09
C GLU A 75 -2.61 12.04 -27.05
N TYR A 76 -3.00 10.85 -27.47
CA TYR A 76 -3.21 9.68 -26.59
C TYR A 76 -1.94 8.82 -26.46
N PRO A 77 -1.69 8.13 -25.34
CA PRO A 77 -2.44 8.24 -24.09
C PRO A 77 -2.36 9.65 -23.50
N LYS A 78 -3.49 10.14 -22.96
CA LYS A 78 -3.55 11.45 -22.31
C LYS A 78 -3.73 11.28 -20.79
N THR A 79 -2.87 11.95 -20.01
CA THR A 79 -3.04 12.05 -18.55
C THR A 79 -4.04 13.13 -18.19
N ILE A 80 -4.97 12.82 -17.29
CA ILE A 80 -5.78 13.81 -16.55
C ILE A 80 -5.37 13.69 -15.08
N ASP A 81 -4.57 14.67 -14.64
CA ASP A 81 -3.99 14.64 -13.28
C ASP A 81 -4.96 15.22 -12.26
N GLU A 82 -5.14 14.51 -11.13
CA GLU A 82 -6.08 14.82 -10.04
C GLU A 82 -7.54 14.91 -10.52
N TRP A 83 -8.01 13.91 -11.29
CA TRP A 83 -9.33 13.90 -11.92
C TRP A 83 -10.49 14.12 -10.92
N GLN A 84 -10.31 13.75 -9.64
CA GLN A 84 -11.33 13.92 -8.60
C GLN A 84 -11.67 15.41 -8.30
N GLU A 85 -10.84 16.36 -8.76
CA GLU A 85 -11.13 17.78 -8.68
C GLU A 85 -12.37 18.16 -9.51
N VAL A 86 -12.67 17.38 -10.57
CA VAL A 86 -13.88 17.51 -11.39
C VAL A 86 -14.44 16.10 -11.66
N PRO A 87 -15.25 15.52 -10.75
CA PRO A 87 -15.70 14.12 -10.82
C PRO A 87 -16.44 13.74 -12.11
N ALA A 88 -17.06 14.70 -12.80
CA ALA A 88 -17.71 14.51 -14.09
C ALA A 88 -16.77 13.96 -15.19
N ILE A 89 -15.44 14.15 -15.04
CA ILE A 89 -14.44 13.59 -15.94
C ILE A 89 -14.51 12.07 -16.01
N TRP A 90 -14.76 11.40 -14.89
CA TRP A 90 -14.88 9.94 -14.83
C TRP A 90 -15.98 9.43 -15.79
N ASP A 91 -17.17 10.00 -15.69
CA ASP A 91 -18.30 9.62 -16.53
C ASP A 91 -18.06 9.98 -18.01
N ALA A 92 -17.43 11.12 -18.29
CA ALA A 92 -17.08 11.54 -19.64
C ALA A 92 -16.03 10.62 -20.28
N VAL A 93 -14.97 10.24 -19.55
CA VAL A 93 -13.96 9.27 -20.01
C VAL A 93 -14.61 7.91 -20.28
N ARG A 94 -15.45 7.41 -19.37
CA ARG A 94 -16.21 6.18 -19.58
C ARG A 94 -17.02 6.25 -20.87
N TYR A 95 -17.76 7.35 -21.08
CA TYR A 95 -18.58 7.55 -22.28
C TYR A 95 -17.75 7.56 -23.56
N LYS A 96 -16.60 8.27 -23.57
CA LYS A 96 -15.67 8.28 -24.71
C LYS A 96 -15.13 6.89 -25.02
N CYS A 97 -14.78 6.09 -24.00
CA CYS A 97 -14.36 4.70 -24.20
C CYS A 97 -15.47 3.81 -24.80
N ASP A 98 -16.75 4.11 -24.52
CA ASP A 98 -17.88 3.40 -25.14
C ASP A 98 -18.07 3.77 -26.61
N GLN A 99 -17.88 5.03 -26.96
CA GLN A 99 -18.09 5.54 -28.34
C GLN A 99 -17.03 4.99 -29.31
N ASP A 100 -15.77 5.13 -28.96
CA ASP A 100 -14.67 4.89 -29.91
C ASP A 100 -14.19 3.43 -29.90
N ARG A 101 -14.44 2.68 -28.80
CA ARG A 101 -13.92 1.32 -28.53
C ARG A 101 -12.39 1.19 -28.63
N GLU A 102 -11.66 2.30 -28.79
CA GLU A 102 -10.21 2.33 -28.81
C GLU A 102 -9.64 2.12 -27.39
N LYS A 103 -8.43 1.55 -27.34
CA LYS A 103 -7.73 1.27 -26.10
C LYS A 103 -6.64 2.28 -25.83
N GLY A 104 -6.24 2.41 -24.55
CA GLY A 104 -5.10 3.22 -24.14
C GLY A 104 -5.27 4.72 -24.38
N LYS A 105 -6.49 5.26 -24.26
CA LYS A 105 -6.72 6.69 -24.51
C LYS A 105 -6.40 7.57 -23.32
N TYR A 106 -6.76 7.12 -22.10
CA TYR A 106 -6.66 8.00 -20.93
C TYR A 106 -5.93 7.32 -19.77
N ILE A 107 -5.15 8.12 -19.06
CA ILE A 107 -4.58 7.80 -17.75
C ILE A 107 -5.08 8.85 -16.77
N LEU A 108 -5.91 8.42 -15.82
CA LEU A 108 -6.40 9.27 -14.73
C LEU A 108 -5.48 9.10 -13.53
N THR A 109 -5.16 10.17 -12.82
CA THR A 109 -4.50 10.06 -11.51
C THR A 109 -5.39 10.65 -10.43
N GLY A 110 -5.46 9.99 -9.28
CA GLY A 110 -6.23 10.44 -8.14
C GLY A 110 -5.53 10.20 -6.81
N SER A 111 -5.44 11.23 -5.98
CA SER A 111 -4.88 11.15 -4.64
C SER A 111 -5.94 10.90 -3.55
N ALA A 112 -7.20 10.89 -3.94
CA ALA A 112 -8.34 10.58 -3.08
C ALA A 112 -9.46 9.94 -3.89
N THR A 113 -10.24 9.07 -3.25
CA THR A 113 -11.45 8.50 -3.83
C THR A 113 -12.64 9.42 -3.53
N PRO A 114 -13.30 10.01 -4.54
CA PRO A 114 -14.50 10.84 -4.34
C PRO A 114 -15.62 10.07 -3.62
N ALA A 115 -16.54 10.80 -2.99
CA ALA A 115 -17.75 10.17 -2.47
C ALA A 115 -18.56 9.52 -3.60
N THR A 116 -19.16 8.36 -3.33
CA THR A 116 -19.91 7.56 -4.34
C THR A 116 -21.01 8.36 -5.04
N ALA A 117 -21.57 9.37 -4.37
CA ALA A 117 -22.59 10.26 -4.92
C ALA A 117 -22.08 11.23 -6.00
N GLN A 118 -20.77 11.41 -6.13
CA GLN A 118 -20.15 12.33 -7.09
C GLN A 118 -19.83 11.68 -8.44
N VAL A 119 -19.88 10.35 -8.51
CA VAL A 119 -19.63 9.57 -9.73
C VAL A 119 -20.84 8.69 -10.02
N HIS A 120 -21.45 8.85 -11.18
CA HIS A 120 -22.69 8.15 -11.51
C HIS A 120 -22.50 6.71 -11.99
N HIS A 121 -21.33 6.39 -12.56
CA HIS A 121 -21.02 5.07 -13.11
C HIS A 121 -19.71 4.50 -12.58
N SER A 122 -19.67 3.18 -12.35
CA SER A 122 -18.49 2.49 -11.84
C SER A 122 -17.29 2.45 -12.80
N GLY A 123 -17.50 2.71 -14.09
CA GLY A 123 -16.47 2.57 -15.12
C GLY A 123 -16.12 1.12 -15.49
N ALA A 124 -16.84 0.13 -14.94
CA ALA A 124 -16.54 -1.29 -15.11
C ALA A 124 -16.34 -1.71 -16.58
N GLY A 125 -15.22 -2.38 -16.87
CA GLY A 125 -14.84 -2.83 -18.20
C GLY A 125 -14.31 -1.74 -19.16
N ARG A 126 -14.31 -0.45 -18.76
CA ARG A 126 -13.80 0.69 -19.55
C ARG A 126 -12.60 1.33 -18.90
N ILE A 127 -12.70 1.58 -17.60
CA ILE A 127 -11.64 2.18 -16.78
C ILE A 127 -11.16 1.13 -15.81
N CYS A 128 -9.88 0.77 -15.87
CA CYS A 128 -9.26 -0.11 -14.90
C CYS A 128 -8.62 0.70 -13.78
N LYS A 129 -8.99 0.42 -12.54
CA LYS A 129 -8.35 1.01 -11.37
C LYS A 129 -7.08 0.24 -11.01
N MET A 130 -6.01 0.98 -10.81
CA MET A 130 -4.71 0.46 -10.40
C MET A 130 -4.25 1.20 -9.16
N LYS A 131 -3.82 0.47 -8.14
CA LYS A 131 -3.32 1.08 -6.91
C LYS A 131 -1.81 1.25 -6.98
N MET A 132 -1.34 2.45 -6.69
CA MET A 132 0.07 2.78 -6.62
C MET A 132 0.45 3.13 -5.19
N TYR A 133 1.52 2.49 -4.72
CA TYR A 133 2.06 2.63 -3.37
C TYR A 133 3.32 3.51 -3.35
N THR A 134 3.90 3.69 -2.18
CA THR A 134 5.28 4.18 -2.04
C THR A 134 6.26 3.23 -2.72
N MET A 135 7.54 3.58 -2.81
CA MET A 135 8.53 2.69 -3.42
C MET A 135 8.90 1.55 -2.47
N SER A 136 8.93 0.33 -2.99
CA SER A 136 9.48 -0.83 -2.31
C SER A 136 11.01 -0.70 -2.13
N LEU A 137 11.60 -1.59 -1.34
CA LEU A 137 13.06 -1.67 -1.22
C LEU A 137 13.72 -2.00 -2.57
N TYR A 138 13.07 -2.80 -3.41
CA TYR A 138 13.57 -3.09 -4.75
C TYR A 138 13.55 -1.86 -5.67
N GLU A 139 12.44 -1.12 -5.72
CA GLU A 139 12.32 0.11 -6.53
C GLU A 139 13.27 1.21 -6.08
N SER A 140 13.54 1.30 -4.77
CA SER A 140 14.46 2.28 -4.19
C SER A 140 15.94 1.88 -4.26
N GLY A 141 16.25 0.66 -4.75
CA GLY A 141 17.61 0.14 -4.85
C GLY A 141 18.21 -0.37 -3.54
N GLU A 142 17.37 -0.60 -2.54
CA GLU A 142 17.77 -1.15 -1.22
C GLU A 142 17.62 -2.68 -1.15
N SER A 143 16.93 -3.29 -2.12
CA SER A 143 16.92 -4.74 -2.35
C SER A 143 17.73 -5.08 -3.61
N THR A 144 18.56 -6.12 -3.52
CA THR A 144 19.35 -6.64 -4.66
C THR A 144 18.49 -7.40 -5.66
N GLY A 145 17.29 -7.85 -5.26
CA GLY A 145 16.37 -8.60 -6.12
C GLY A 145 16.91 -9.96 -6.57
N GLU A 146 17.73 -10.61 -5.76
CA GLU A 146 18.34 -11.90 -6.08
C GLU A 146 17.36 -13.06 -6.10
N VAL A 147 16.21 -12.90 -5.44
CA VAL A 147 15.10 -13.87 -5.41
C VAL A 147 13.82 -13.16 -5.82
N SER A 148 13.05 -13.74 -6.74
CA SER A 148 11.72 -13.24 -7.04
C SER A 148 10.63 -14.08 -6.37
N LEU A 149 9.45 -13.47 -6.15
CA LEU A 149 8.27 -14.22 -5.74
C LEU A 149 7.93 -15.33 -6.71
N ILE A 150 8.08 -15.08 -8.00
CA ILE A 150 7.84 -16.08 -9.06
C ILE A 150 8.81 -17.27 -8.93
N ASP A 151 10.08 -17.03 -8.58
CA ASP A 151 11.04 -18.11 -8.34
C ASP A 151 10.65 -18.96 -7.13
N LEU A 152 10.09 -18.35 -6.07
CA LEU A 152 9.55 -19.09 -4.92
C LEU A 152 8.36 -19.97 -5.32
N PHE A 153 7.40 -19.46 -6.10
CA PHE A 153 6.29 -20.25 -6.63
C PHE A 153 6.73 -21.41 -7.49
N ASN A 154 7.78 -21.23 -8.29
CA ASN A 154 8.34 -22.25 -9.16
C ASN A 154 9.32 -23.21 -8.45
N ASN A 155 9.60 -23.01 -7.16
CA ASN A 155 10.64 -23.72 -6.41
C ASN A 155 12.02 -23.66 -7.08
N ASN A 156 12.33 -22.53 -7.73
CA ASN A 156 13.56 -22.28 -8.49
C ASN A 156 14.50 -21.32 -7.77
N VAL A 157 14.71 -21.55 -6.48
CA VAL A 157 15.58 -20.72 -5.63
C VAL A 157 16.75 -21.55 -5.13
N GLU A 158 17.97 -21.14 -5.47
CA GLU A 158 19.19 -21.79 -5.04
C GLU A 158 19.75 -21.18 -3.75
N ASN A 159 20.42 -22.03 -2.95
CA ASN A 159 21.12 -21.58 -1.75
C ASN A 159 22.30 -20.71 -2.12
N LYS A 160 22.39 -19.51 -1.54
CA LYS A 160 23.48 -18.57 -1.78
C LYS A 160 23.68 -17.60 -0.63
N LYS A 161 24.88 -17.05 -0.52
CA LYS A 161 25.12 -15.91 0.36
C LYS A 161 24.64 -14.62 -0.29
N VAL A 162 24.09 -13.72 0.50
CA VAL A 162 23.67 -12.38 0.10
C VAL A 162 24.24 -11.33 1.06
N ALA A 163 24.18 -10.07 0.66
CA ALA A 163 24.62 -8.99 1.53
C ALA A 163 23.77 -8.93 2.81
N LYS A 164 24.42 -8.90 3.96
CA LYS A 164 23.74 -8.71 5.24
C LYS A 164 23.28 -7.26 5.39
N THR A 165 22.04 -7.07 5.79
CA THR A 165 21.56 -5.75 6.17
C THR A 165 21.95 -5.45 7.60
N GLU A 166 22.59 -4.32 7.82
CA GLU A 166 22.95 -3.88 9.16
C GLU A 166 21.72 -3.47 9.97
N PHE A 167 21.78 -3.69 11.28
CA PHE A 167 20.66 -3.46 12.19
C PHE A 167 20.16 -2.00 12.19
N ASN A 168 21.08 -1.04 12.23
CA ASN A 168 20.78 0.38 12.14
C ASN A 168 20.20 0.76 10.76
N LYS A 169 20.74 0.19 9.68
CA LYS A 169 20.25 0.44 8.31
C LYS A 169 18.79 0.02 8.18
N LEU A 170 18.41 -1.12 8.74
CA LEU A 170 17.04 -1.60 8.71
C LEU A 170 16.09 -0.64 9.45
N ALA A 171 16.49 -0.15 10.63
CA ALA A 171 15.73 0.87 11.36
C ALA A 171 15.59 2.18 10.57
N GLU A 172 16.68 2.62 9.90
CA GLU A 172 16.67 3.79 9.03
C GLU A 172 15.70 3.63 7.85
N LEU A 173 15.66 2.45 7.19
CA LEU A 173 14.77 2.16 6.07
C LEU A 173 13.31 2.24 6.47
N ILE A 174 12.95 1.71 7.65
CA ILE A 174 11.58 1.79 8.18
C ILE A 174 11.18 3.24 8.43
N VAL A 175 12.02 4.03 9.09
CA VAL A 175 11.72 5.42 9.46
C VAL A 175 11.73 6.35 8.26
N ARG A 176 12.61 6.12 7.28
CA ARG A 176 12.69 6.88 6.03
C ARG A 176 11.44 6.67 5.17
N GLY A 177 10.97 5.42 5.10
CA GLY A 177 9.89 5.02 4.19
C GLY A 177 10.30 4.94 2.72
N GLY A 178 9.30 4.68 1.88
CA GLY A 178 9.44 4.53 0.42
C GLY A 178 8.94 5.73 -0.38
N TRP A 179 8.77 6.90 0.20
CA TRP A 179 8.36 8.09 -0.53
C TRP A 179 9.45 8.52 -1.52
N PRO A 180 9.15 8.75 -2.82
CA PRO A 180 10.18 9.07 -3.82
C PRO A 180 11.13 10.20 -3.40
N GLU A 181 10.61 11.26 -2.78
CA GLU A 181 11.37 12.40 -2.30
C GLU A 181 12.27 12.09 -1.08
N THR A 182 12.01 11.01 -0.36
CA THR A 182 12.82 10.62 0.80
C THR A 182 13.98 9.69 0.42
N ILE A 183 13.96 9.15 -0.80
CA ILE A 183 15.02 8.23 -1.25
C ILE A 183 16.37 8.95 -1.36
N GLY A 184 17.35 8.43 -0.64
CA GLY A 184 18.68 9.04 -0.55
C GLY A 184 18.85 10.07 0.58
N LEU A 185 17.77 10.41 1.30
CA LEU A 185 17.86 11.26 2.48
C LEU A 185 18.19 10.44 3.73
N SER A 186 18.74 11.12 4.74
CA SER A 186 18.85 10.55 6.08
C SER A 186 17.47 10.30 6.70
N ALA A 187 17.36 9.29 7.59
CA ALA A 187 16.11 9.01 8.28
C ALA A 187 15.59 10.23 9.07
N GLU A 188 16.46 11.07 9.62
CA GLU A 188 16.08 12.30 10.31
C GLU A 188 15.41 13.31 9.36
N SER A 189 15.99 13.54 8.19
CA SER A 189 15.41 14.44 7.18
C SER A 189 14.10 13.91 6.64
N ALA A 190 14.04 12.62 6.31
CA ALA A 190 12.82 11.97 5.83
C ALA A 190 11.68 12.05 6.87
N ARG A 191 11.98 11.88 8.15
CA ARG A 191 11.00 12.01 9.24
C ARG A 191 10.39 13.41 9.34
N LYS A 192 11.18 14.47 9.08
CA LYS A 192 10.64 15.83 9.03
C LYS A 192 9.61 15.99 7.91
N ILE A 193 9.87 15.36 6.78
CA ILE A 193 9.00 15.35 5.62
C ILE A 193 7.69 14.59 5.93
N THR A 194 7.77 13.37 6.47
CA THR A 194 6.57 12.59 6.81
C THR A 194 5.76 13.22 7.94
N LYS A 195 6.39 13.97 8.86
CA LYS A 195 5.69 14.76 9.86
C LYS A 195 4.92 15.91 9.22
N SER A 196 5.54 16.68 8.35
CA SER A 196 4.87 17.74 7.60
C SER A 196 3.73 17.21 6.72
N TYR A 197 3.87 16.00 6.19
CA TYR A 197 2.80 15.30 5.47
C TYR A 197 1.56 15.10 6.36
N TRP A 198 1.73 14.60 7.61
CA TRP A 198 0.63 14.46 8.55
C TRP A 198 -0.02 15.79 8.92
N GLU A 199 0.78 16.84 9.10
CA GLU A 199 0.27 18.19 9.38
C GLU A 199 -0.65 18.65 8.25
N ALA A 200 -0.23 18.49 6.97
CA ALA A 200 -1.03 18.84 5.81
C ALA A 200 -2.33 18.00 5.71
N VAL A 201 -2.25 16.70 5.96
CA VAL A 201 -3.42 15.80 5.97
C VAL A 201 -4.44 16.24 7.00
N LEU A 202 -4.00 16.50 8.24
CA LEU A 202 -4.86 16.89 9.36
C LEU A 202 -5.44 18.29 9.22
N GLU A 203 -4.73 19.20 8.57
CA GLU A 203 -5.17 20.60 8.43
C GLU A 203 -6.08 20.81 7.22
N LYS A 204 -5.86 20.07 6.15
CA LYS A 204 -6.47 20.37 4.86
C LYS A 204 -7.16 19.16 4.22
N ASP A 205 -6.44 18.09 3.97
CA ASP A 205 -6.87 16.99 3.10
C ASP A 205 -8.12 16.28 3.62
N ILE A 206 -8.24 16.09 4.94
CA ILE A 206 -9.39 15.47 5.59
C ILE A 206 -10.68 16.30 5.37
N PHE A 207 -10.56 17.62 5.40
CA PHE A 207 -11.69 18.51 5.14
C PHE A 207 -12.03 18.60 3.66
N GLU A 208 -11.03 18.74 2.79
CA GLU A 208 -11.22 18.88 1.34
C GLU A 208 -11.86 17.65 0.70
N LEU A 209 -11.70 16.47 1.30
CA LEU A 209 -12.23 15.21 0.77
C LEU A 209 -13.76 15.23 0.56
N ASP A 210 -14.52 15.85 1.46
CA ASP A 210 -15.99 15.87 1.42
C ASP A 210 -16.62 17.13 2.06
N GLY A 211 -15.82 18.10 2.47
CA GLY A 211 -16.27 19.34 3.13
C GLY A 211 -16.76 19.16 4.57
N VAL A 212 -16.64 17.94 5.14
CA VAL A 212 -17.09 17.65 6.50
C VAL A 212 -16.01 18.04 7.50
N LYS A 213 -16.39 18.91 8.46
CA LYS A 213 -15.48 19.30 9.54
C LYS A 213 -15.39 18.19 10.59
N ARG A 214 -14.23 17.59 10.73
CA ARG A 214 -13.91 16.56 11.71
C ARG A 214 -13.06 17.11 12.86
N ASP A 215 -13.16 16.49 14.03
CA ASP A 215 -12.33 16.83 15.18
C ASP A 215 -10.90 16.38 14.95
N LYS A 216 -9.98 17.35 14.81
CA LYS A 216 -8.55 17.10 14.55
C LYS A 216 -7.91 16.29 15.67
N ASN A 217 -8.24 16.56 16.93
CA ASN A 217 -7.65 15.87 18.07
C ASN A 217 -8.06 14.39 18.08
N LYS A 218 -9.34 14.10 17.86
CA LYS A 218 -9.84 12.73 17.80
C LYS A 218 -9.24 11.96 16.61
N MET A 219 -9.06 12.62 15.45
CA MET A 219 -8.39 12.04 14.30
C MET A 219 -6.92 11.74 14.61
N GLU A 220 -6.19 12.65 15.25
CA GLU A 220 -4.80 12.42 15.65
C GLU A 220 -4.69 11.26 16.66
N MET A 221 -5.61 11.15 17.61
CA MET A 221 -5.66 10.02 18.55
C MET A 221 -5.90 8.71 17.84
N LEU A 222 -6.81 8.65 16.85
CA LEU A 222 -7.03 7.47 16.02
C LEU A 222 -5.77 7.08 15.25
N ILE A 223 -5.10 8.04 14.61
CA ILE A 223 -3.85 7.81 13.88
C ILE A 223 -2.77 7.23 14.82
N ARG A 224 -2.65 7.77 16.03
CA ARG A 224 -1.71 7.26 17.04
C ARG A 224 -2.09 5.86 17.53
N SER A 225 -3.38 5.57 17.71
CA SER A 225 -3.87 4.23 18.06
C SER A 225 -3.56 3.23 16.95
N LEU A 226 -3.81 3.58 15.69
CA LEU A 226 -3.46 2.73 14.54
C LEU A 226 -1.96 2.47 14.48
N ALA A 227 -1.12 3.50 14.66
CA ALA A 227 0.34 3.38 14.64
C ALA A 227 0.87 2.48 15.77
N ARG A 228 0.27 2.54 16.97
CA ARG A 228 0.59 1.65 18.08
C ARG A 228 0.19 0.20 17.83
N ASN A 229 -0.86 0.01 17.06
CA ASN A 229 -1.43 -1.28 16.71
C ASN A 229 -1.06 -1.70 15.26
N GLU A 230 0.02 -1.15 14.70
CA GLU A 230 0.53 -1.52 13.37
C GLU A 230 0.70 -3.03 13.28
N THR A 231 0.41 -3.63 12.13
CA THR A 231 0.43 -5.08 11.88
C THR A 231 -0.49 -5.94 12.76
N SER A 232 -1.38 -5.34 13.54
CA SER A 232 -2.26 -6.11 14.43
C SER A 232 -3.72 -6.15 13.94
N ILE A 233 -4.42 -7.23 14.30
CA ILE A 233 -5.87 -7.35 14.11
C ILE A 233 -6.57 -6.63 15.26
N SER A 234 -6.52 -5.30 15.29
CA SER A 234 -7.14 -4.53 16.35
C SER A 234 -8.64 -4.38 16.11
N PRO A 235 -9.50 -4.89 17.02
CA PRO A 235 -10.93 -4.70 16.93
C PRO A 235 -11.31 -3.23 17.14
N MET A 236 -12.45 -2.83 16.59
CA MET A 236 -12.98 -1.46 16.71
C MET A 236 -13.08 -0.98 18.17
N SER A 237 -13.35 -1.90 19.11
CA SER A 237 -13.43 -1.59 20.55
C SER A 237 -12.11 -1.09 21.13
N VAL A 238 -10.96 -1.58 20.64
CA VAL A 238 -9.63 -1.12 21.06
C VAL A 238 -9.42 0.32 20.58
N LEU A 239 -9.72 0.61 19.32
CA LEU A 239 -9.57 1.95 18.74
C LEU A 239 -10.46 2.97 19.47
N ILE A 240 -11.70 2.61 19.77
CA ILE A 240 -12.64 3.45 20.53
C ILE A 240 -12.10 3.74 21.94
N LYS A 241 -11.63 2.69 22.63
CA LYS A 241 -11.06 2.79 23.98
C LYS A 241 -9.82 3.69 23.99
N ASP A 242 -8.90 3.50 23.07
CA ASP A 242 -7.66 4.30 22.97
C ASP A 242 -7.95 5.79 22.76
N ILE A 243 -8.99 6.13 22.00
CA ILE A 243 -9.39 7.53 21.81
C ILE A 243 -10.07 8.07 23.08
N ALA A 244 -10.96 7.28 23.71
CA ALA A 244 -11.71 7.70 24.88
C ALA A 244 -10.83 7.93 26.12
N GLU A 245 -9.83 7.08 26.36
CA GLU A 245 -8.94 7.19 27.53
C GLU A 245 -8.06 8.46 27.51
N ASN A 246 -7.91 9.09 26.36
CA ASN A 246 -7.12 10.30 26.19
C ASN A 246 -7.97 11.58 26.03
N THR A 247 -9.29 11.48 26.26
CA THR A 247 -10.24 12.61 26.20
C THR A 247 -10.71 12.98 27.60
N SER A 248 -11.01 14.25 27.87
CA SER A 248 -11.57 14.71 29.15
C SER A 248 -12.96 14.12 29.41
N GLU A 249 -13.34 13.93 30.68
CA GLU A 249 -14.58 13.24 31.09
C GLU A 249 -15.88 13.80 30.45
N GLU A 250 -15.91 15.06 30.02
CA GLU A 250 -17.07 15.67 29.36
C GLU A 250 -17.19 15.37 27.86
N GLU A 251 -16.12 14.90 27.18
CA GLU A 251 -16.10 14.57 25.75
C GLU A 251 -16.14 13.04 25.49
N LEU A 252 -16.48 12.25 26.47
CA LEU A 252 -16.26 10.79 26.62
C LEU A 252 -17.00 9.88 25.63
N LEU A 253 -17.81 10.38 24.71
CA LEU A 253 -18.56 9.52 23.79
C LEU A 253 -18.01 9.57 22.37
N VAL A 254 -16.87 8.91 22.16
CA VAL A 254 -16.48 8.56 20.78
C VAL A 254 -17.33 7.37 20.33
N SER A 255 -18.26 7.63 19.44
CA SER A 255 -19.14 6.58 18.92
C SER A 255 -18.40 5.69 17.92
N ARG A 256 -18.89 4.45 17.78
CA ARG A 256 -18.42 3.54 16.72
C ARG A 256 -18.54 4.19 15.33
N ASN A 257 -19.60 4.96 15.11
CA ASN A 257 -19.83 5.65 13.83
C ASN A 257 -18.74 6.69 13.55
N THR A 258 -18.31 7.44 14.58
CA THR A 258 -17.21 8.41 14.44
C THR A 258 -15.90 7.74 14.03
N VAL A 259 -15.54 6.63 14.69
CA VAL A 259 -14.30 5.90 14.33
C VAL A 259 -14.42 5.28 12.94
N THR A 260 -15.60 4.78 12.57
CA THR A 260 -15.84 4.25 11.23
C THR A 260 -15.71 5.33 10.16
N ASP A 261 -16.29 6.52 10.37
CA ASP A 261 -16.14 7.67 9.46
C ASP A 261 -14.68 8.10 9.31
N TYR A 262 -13.94 8.14 10.41
CA TYR A 262 -12.51 8.52 10.37
C TYR A 262 -11.65 7.49 9.66
N LEU A 263 -11.93 6.19 9.85
CA LEU A 263 -11.26 5.12 9.11
C LEU A 263 -11.58 5.18 7.61
N ASP A 264 -12.85 5.48 7.24
CA ASP A 264 -13.25 5.66 5.84
C ASP A 264 -12.48 6.81 5.19
N VAL A 265 -12.31 7.92 5.89
CA VAL A 265 -11.51 9.06 5.40
C VAL A 265 -10.06 8.67 5.15
N LEU A 266 -9.43 8.00 6.10
CA LEU A 266 -8.03 7.55 5.93
C LEU A 266 -7.89 6.54 4.77
N ASP A 267 -8.87 5.65 4.58
CA ASP A 267 -8.91 4.70 3.46
C ASP A 267 -9.09 5.43 2.12
N ARG A 268 -10.02 6.36 2.03
CA ARG A 268 -10.27 7.19 0.83
C ARG A 268 -9.10 8.10 0.46
N LEU A 269 -8.28 8.50 1.43
CA LEU A 269 -7.01 9.21 1.21
C LEU A 269 -5.84 8.24 0.93
N HIS A 270 -6.11 6.94 0.85
CA HIS A 270 -5.13 5.88 0.63
C HIS A 270 -3.99 5.84 1.65
N LEU A 271 -4.28 6.22 2.91
CA LEU A 271 -3.27 6.27 3.98
C LEU A 271 -3.19 4.98 4.77
N ILE A 272 -4.27 4.20 4.77
CA ILE A 272 -4.33 2.89 5.42
C ILE A 272 -4.68 1.78 4.44
N GLU A 273 -4.26 0.56 4.77
CA GLU A 273 -4.52 -0.66 4.03
C GLU A 273 -5.19 -1.70 4.92
N ASN A 274 -6.18 -2.37 4.39
CA ASN A 274 -6.85 -3.48 5.05
C ASN A 274 -6.37 -4.80 4.43
N GLN A 275 -5.54 -5.54 5.14
CA GLN A 275 -5.12 -6.88 4.75
C GLN A 275 -6.16 -7.89 5.24
N ASN A 276 -6.91 -8.46 4.31
CA ASN A 276 -7.99 -9.38 4.62
C ASN A 276 -7.45 -10.74 5.07
N SER A 277 -8.30 -11.51 5.78
CA SER A 277 -7.97 -12.88 6.17
C SER A 277 -8.06 -13.82 4.97
N PHE A 278 -7.02 -14.66 4.79
CA PHE A 278 -6.97 -15.69 3.75
C PHE A 278 -8.00 -16.81 4.00
N MET A 279 -8.58 -17.32 2.92
CA MET A 279 -9.55 -18.41 2.94
C MET A 279 -9.18 -19.46 1.92
N TYR A 280 -8.65 -20.60 2.37
CA TYR A 280 -8.40 -21.75 1.49
C TYR A 280 -9.67 -22.56 1.12
N LYS A 281 -10.82 -22.26 1.74
CA LYS A 281 -12.13 -22.86 1.41
C LYS A 281 -13.06 -21.83 0.79
N ILE A 282 -13.38 -21.97 -0.49
CA ILE A 282 -14.28 -21.09 -1.23
C ILE A 282 -15.66 -20.97 -0.55
N ARG A 283 -16.12 -21.98 0.18
CA ARG A 283 -17.43 -22.02 0.87
C ARG A 283 -17.37 -22.00 2.39
N SER A 284 -16.25 -21.58 2.99
CA SER A 284 -16.15 -21.52 4.46
C SER A 284 -16.94 -20.34 5.03
N LYS A 285 -17.91 -20.63 5.90
CA LYS A 285 -18.63 -19.61 6.68
C LYS A 285 -17.77 -19.02 7.81
N ALA A 286 -16.74 -19.73 8.25
CA ALA A 286 -15.95 -19.39 9.44
C ALA A 286 -15.11 -18.10 9.30
N ASN A 287 -14.87 -17.64 8.08
CA ASN A 287 -13.99 -16.51 7.80
C ASN A 287 -14.73 -15.25 7.25
N VAL A 288 -16.03 -15.35 7.02
CA VAL A 288 -16.82 -14.20 6.59
C VAL A 288 -17.00 -13.25 7.79
N GLY A 289 -16.50 -12.03 7.69
CA GLY A 289 -16.63 -11.02 8.74
C GLY A 289 -15.49 -10.98 9.77
N LYS A 290 -14.34 -11.63 9.52
CA LYS A 290 -13.13 -11.42 10.34
C LYS A 290 -12.61 -9.99 10.16
N ASN A 291 -12.11 -9.39 11.23
CA ASN A 291 -11.47 -8.08 11.17
C ASN A 291 -10.20 -8.17 10.31
N PRO A 292 -9.96 -7.19 9.43
CA PRO A 292 -8.71 -7.14 8.69
C PRO A 292 -7.55 -6.76 9.62
N LYS A 293 -6.35 -7.17 9.27
CA LYS A 293 -5.11 -6.62 9.79
C LYS A 293 -4.93 -5.23 9.14
N ARG A 294 -4.73 -4.19 9.93
CA ARG A 294 -4.62 -2.81 9.40
C ARG A 294 -3.19 -2.35 9.40
N HIS A 295 -2.82 -1.68 8.30
CA HIS A 295 -1.50 -1.11 8.09
C HIS A 295 -1.63 0.33 7.64
N PHE A 296 -0.64 1.15 7.94
CA PHE A 296 -0.42 2.32 7.11
C PHE A 296 0.12 1.90 5.75
N VAL A 297 -0.13 2.70 4.72
CA VAL A 297 0.38 2.45 3.37
C VAL A 297 1.91 2.40 3.33
N ASP A 298 2.55 3.05 4.29
CA ASP A 298 3.99 3.03 4.53
C ASP A 298 4.29 3.15 6.03
N PRO A 299 5.15 2.31 6.62
CA PRO A 299 5.43 2.31 8.05
C PRO A 299 6.04 3.63 8.56
N SER A 300 6.63 4.45 7.69
CA SER A 300 7.14 5.77 8.07
C SER A 300 6.05 6.73 8.55
N LEU A 301 4.80 6.55 8.09
CA LEU A 301 3.65 7.32 8.58
C LEU A 301 3.36 6.99 10.06
N ALA A 302 3.39 5.71 10.42
CA ALA A 302 3.25 5.28 11.80
C ALA A 302 4.42 5.77 12.68
N CYS A 303 5.65 5.71 12.15
CA CYS A 303 6.83 6.27 12.81
C CYS A 303 6.67 7.78 13.08
N ALA A 304 6.17 8.53 12.11
CA ALA A 304 5.94 9.97 12.26
C ALA A 304 4.85 10.27 13.31
N ALA A 305 3.74 9.52 13.31
CA ALA A 305 2.64 9.68 14.26
C ALA A 305 3.06 9.46 15.73
N LEU A 306 3.98 8.52 15.97
CA LEU A 306 4.49 8.20 17.31
C LEU A 306 5.85 8.84 17.64
N ASN A 307 6.39 9.70 16.77
CA ASN A 307 7.72 10.27 16.90
C ASN A 307 8.82 9.20 17.11
N ILE A 308 8.73 8.09 16.37
CA ILE A 308 9.74 7.03 16.38
C ILE A 308 10.97 7.47 15.57
N THR A 309 12.15 7.19 16.13
CA THR A 309 13.45 7.37 15.46
C THR A 309 14.13 6.01 15.30
N PRO A 310 15.15 5.87 14.44
CA PRO A 310 15.92 4.63 14.35
C PRO A 310 16.46 4.16 15.70
N GLU A 311 16.95 5.07 16.54
CA GLU A 311 17.48 4.75 17.88
C GLU A 311 16.38 4.19 18.80
N LYS A 312 15.16 4.76 18.72
CA LYS A 312 14.01 4.25 19.50
C LYS A 312 13.65 2.83 19.09
N LEU A 313 13.64 2.51 17.80
CA LEU A 313 13.42 1.15 17.32
C LEU A 313 14.50 0.20 17.82
N MET A 314 15.76 0.58 17.70
CA MET A 314 16.88 -0.25 18.16
C MET A 314 16.86 -0.52 19.67
N ASN A 315 16.29 0.38 20.47
CA ASN A 315 16.16 0.24 21.92
C ASN A 315 14.89 -0.53 22.36
N ASP A 316 13.92 -0.75 21.46
CA ASP A 316 12.70 -1.52 21.69
C ASP A 316 12.52 -2.56 20.59
N LEU A 317 13.09 -3.74 20.79
CA LEU A 317 13.09 -4.83 19.81
C LEU A 317 11.69 -5.37 19.51
N ASN A 318 10.73 -5.25 20.43
CA ASN A 318 9.36 -5.68 20.19
C ASN A 318 8.69 -4.73 19.19
N THR A 319 8.76 -3.44 19.43
CA THR A 319 8.29 -2.42 18.50
C THR A 319 9.03 -2.52 17.15
N PHE A 320 10.35 -2.72 17.18
CA PHE A 320 11.11 -2.90 15.93
C PHE A 320 10.63 -4.11 15.13
N GLY A 321 10.32 -5.23 15.78
CA GLY A 321 9.77 -6.42 15.12
C GLY A 321 8.46 -6.12 14.39
N LEU A 322 7.53 -5.41 15.03
CA LEU A 322 6.23 -5.01 14.43
C LEU A 322 6.43 -4.09 13.21
N TYR A 323 7.32 -3.11 13.33
CA TYR A 323 7.60 -2.18 12.23
C TYR A 323 8.42 -2.79 11.09
N PHE A 324 9.22 -3.81 11.39
CA PHE A 324 9.89 -4.62 10.38
C PHE A 324 8.85 -5.47 9.61
N GLU A 325 7.90 -6.06 10.31
CA GLU A 325 6.78 -6.76 9.69
C GLU A 325 6.00 -5.82 8.78
N ALA A 326 5.65 -4.61 9.22
CA ALA A 326 4.99 -3.59 8.41
C ALA A 326 5.79 -3.22 7.14
N LEU A 327 7.12 -3.09 7.23
CA LEU A 327 7.99 -2.86 6.08
C LEU A 327 7.91 -4.02 5.09
N CYS A 328 7.98 -5.26 5.56
CA CYS A 328 7.90 -6.45 4.71
C CYS A 328 6.52 -6.56 4.04
N GLU A 329 5.44 -6.35 4.77
CA GLU A 329 4.08 -6.42 4.23
C GLU A 329 3.79 -5.31 3.23
N ARG A 330 4.35 -4.10 3.41
CA ARG A 330 4.33 -3.05 2.38
C ARG A 330 4.97 -3.55 1.09
N ASP A 331 6.18 -4.11 1.15
CA ASP A 331 6.90 -4.57 -0.03
C ASP A 331 6.22 -5.78 -0.67
N LEU A 332 5.80 -6.76 0.12
CA LEU A 332 5.05 -7.92 -0.36
C LEU A 332 3.75 -7.52 -1.07
N ARG A 333 3.07 -6.47 -0.61
CA ARG A 333 1.87 -5.92 -1.26
C ARG A 333 2.20 -5.32 -2.62
N ILE A 334 3.27 -4.53 -2.70
CA ILE A 334 3.73 -3.92 -3.96
C ILE A 334 4.16 -5.01 -4.94
N TYR A 335 4.89 -6.02 -4.48
CA TYR A 335 5.32 -7.14 -5.31
C TYR A 335 4.13 -7.98 -5.78
N ALA A 336 3.20 -8.32 -4.90
CA ALA A 336 1.97 -9.05 -5.25
C ALA A 336 1.14 -8.28 -6.30
N GLU A 337 0.91 -6.97 -6.08
CA GLU A 337 0.17 -6.14 -7.04
C GLU A 337 0.82 -6.10 -8.42
N SER A 338 2.15 -6.12 -8.50
CA SER A 338 2.88 -6.08 -9.78
C SER A 338 2.78 -7.37 -10.61
N ILE A 339 2.40 -8.48 -9.99
CA ILE A 339 2.22 -9.81 -10.62
C ILE A 339 0.76 -10.30 -10.58
N ASP A 340 -0.21 -9.39 -10.40
CA ASP A 340 -1.64 -9.70 -10.28
C ASP A 340 -1.99 -10.69 -9.16
N ALA A 341 -1.15 -10.76 -8.12
CA ALA A 341 -1.39 -11.53 -6.91
C ALA A 341 -2.05 -10.67 -5.82
N LYS A 342 -2.55 -11.34 -4.79
CA LYS A 342 -3.17 -10.69 -3.63
C LYS A 342 -2.46 -11.07 -2.35
N LEU A 343 -2.32 -10.08 -1.46
CA LEU A 343 -1.76 -10.26 -0.12
C LEU A 343 -2.88 -10.40 0.91
N TYR A 344 -2.76 -11.44 1.75
CA TYR A 344 -3.65 -11.72 2.87
C TYR A 344 -2.84 -12.01 4.13
N HIS A 345 -3.50 -12.06 5.30
CA HIS A 345 -2.99 -12.70 6.52
C HIS A 345 -3.81 -13.96 6.81
N TYR A 346 -3.30 -14.86 7.63
CA TYR A 346 -4.06 -16.00 8.12
C TYR A 346 -4.14 -15.99 9.64
N ARG A 347 -5.31 -16.21 10.18
CA ARG A 347 -5.51 -16.44 11.61
C ARG A 347 -6.63 -17.43 11.85
N GLU A 348 -6.33 -18.45 12.64
CA GLU A 348 -7.30 -19.43 13.10
C GLU A 348 -7.67 -19.13 14.57
N ASN A 349 -8.97 -18.91 14.83
CA ASN A 349 -9.42 -18.42 16.15
C ASN A 349 -9.40 -19.50 17.24
N THR A 350 -9.51 -20.77 16.88
CA THR A 350 -9.61 -21.88 17.83
C THR A 350 -8.25 -22.25 18.41
N THR A 351 -7.23 -22.29 17.56
CA THR A 351 -5.85 -22.66 17.94
C THR A 351 -4.98 -21.45 18.22
N GLY A 352 -5.39 -20.27 17.75
CA GLY A 352 -4.59 -19.05 17.77
C GLY A 352 -3.45 -19.05 16.74
N LEU A 353 -3.41 -20.02 15.82
CA LEU A 353 -2.40 -20.08 14.77
C LEU A 353 -2.54 -18.88 13.85
N GLU A 354 -1.45 -18.17 13.64
CA GLU A 354 -1.35 -16.99 12.77
C GLU A 354 -0.22 -17.18 11.77
N VAL A 355 -0.40 -16.72 10.53
CA VAL A 355 0.65 -16.60 9.51
C VAL A 355 0.62 -15.16 9.02
N ASP A 356 1.78 -14.48 9.07
CA ASP A 356 1.90 -13.05 8.86
C ASP A 356 1.41 -12.64 7.46
N ALA A 357 1.84 -13.36 6.42
CA ALA A 357 1.47 -13.05 5.04
C ALA A 357 1.18 -14.30 4.21
N ILE A 358 0.11 -14.24 3.42
CA ILE A 358 -0.23 -15.22 2.39
C ILE A 358 -0.31 -14.47 1.06
N ILE A 359 0.40 -14.93 0.05
CA ILE A 359 0.33 -14.39 -1.31
C ILE A 359 -0.36 -15.41 -2.21
N GLU A 360 -1.49 -15.01 -2.81
CA GLU A 360 -2.29 -15.83 -3.71
C GLU A 360 -2.21 -15.26 -5.13
N ILE A 361 -1.82 -16.09 -6.10
CA ILE A 361 -1.80 -15.75 -7.53
C ILE A 361 -3.13 -16.11 -8.21
N ALA A 362 -3.30 -15.66 -9.46
CA ALA A 362 -4.58 -15.67 -10.17
C ALA A 362 -5.24 -17.05 -10.32
N ASP A 363 -4.48 -18.13 -10.34
CA ASP A 363 -4.98 -19.52 -10.45
C ASP A 363 -5.34 -20.15 -9.09
N GLY A 364 -5.22 -19.38 -7.99
CA GLY A 364 -5.53 -19.81 -6.62
C GLY A 364 -4.39 -20.56 -5.94
N GLU A 365 -3.23 -20.71 -6.56
CA GLU A 365 -2.02 -21.16 -5.88
C GLU A 365 -1.53 -20.08 -4.90
N TYR A 366 -0.97 -20.48 -3.78
CA TYR A 366 -0.53 -19.52 -2.77
C TYR A 366 0.75 -19.93 -2.06
N GLY A 367 1.48 -18.93 -1.54
CA GLY A 367 2.64 -19.08 -0.67
C GLY A 367 2.34 -18.57 0.74
N ALA A 368 2.96 -19.18 1.76
CA ALA A 368 2.83 -18.79 3.16
C ALA A 368 4.15 -18.24 3.69
N ILE A 369 4.10 -17.09 4.35
CA ILE A 369 5.29 -16.32 4.75
C ILE A 369 5.16 -15.90 6.21
N GLU A 370 6.19 -16.20 7.00
CA GLU A 370 6.43 -15.67 8.34
C GLU A 370 7.51 -14.59 8.28
N ILE A 371 7.39 -13.56 9.11
CA ILE A 371 8.30 -12.41 9.13
C ILE A 371 8.93 -12.27 10.51
N LYS A 372 10.25 -12.32 10.60
CA LYS A 372 10.98 -12.23 11.87
C LYS A 372 12.17 -11.29 11.74
N LEU A 373 12.33 -10.38 12.68
CA LEU A 373 13.42 -9.43 12.68
C LEU A 373 14.80 -10.12 12.79
N GLY A 374 14.92 -11.12 13.65
CA GLY A 374 16.18 -11.81 13.92
C GLY A 374 16.10 -13.32 13.66
N SER A 375 17.26 -13.91 13.31
CA SER A 375 17.39 -15.34 13.03
C SER A 375 17.14 -16.25 14.25
N ASN A 376 17.24 -15.71 15.46
CA ASN A 376 16.94 -16.44 16.69
C ASN A 376 15.47 -16.91 16.79
N LYS A 377 14.56 -16.39 15.96
CA LYS A 377 13.16 -16.80 15.87
C LYS A 377 12.84 -17.66 14.63
N GLU A 378 13.86 -18.08 13.88
CA GLU A 378 13.69 -18.88 12.67
C GLU A 378 12.96 -20.19 12.94
N GLU A 379 13.35 -20.93 14.00
CA GLU A 379 12.75 -22.21 14.32
C GLU A 379 11.28 -22.08 14.79
N GLU A 380 10.96 -21.03 15.56
CA GLU A 380 9.59 -20.71 15.96
C GLU A 380 8.72 -20.45 14.72
N ALA A 381 9.21 -19.66 13.75
CA ALA A 381 8.52 -19.38 12.50
C ALA A 381 8.35 -20.64 11.64
N ALA A 382 9.38 -21.49 11.58
CA ALA A 382 9.30 -22.75 10.85
C ALA A 382 8.23 -23.70 11.45
N GLU A 383 8.13 -23.79 12.76
CA GLU A 383 7.10 -24.59 13.43
C GLU A 383 5.69 -24.05 13.16
N THR A 384 5.51 -22.71 13.13
CA THR A 384 4.25 -22.06 12.77
C THR A 384 3.83 -22.46 11.36
N LEU A 385 4.73 -22.33 10.37
CA LEU A 385 4.47 -22.70 8.98
C LEU A 385 4.18 -24.20 8.81
N LYS A 386 4.86 -25.08 9.55
CA LYS A 386 4.58 -26.52 9.55
C LYS A 386 3.18 -26.83 10.08
N LYS A 387 2.79 -26.24 11.19
CA LYS A 387 1.42 -26.38 11.74
C LYS A 387 0.38 -25.88 10.74
N PHE A 388 0.62 -24.73 10.11
CA PHE A 388 -0.23 -24.21 9.05
C PHE A 388 -0.32 -25.20 7.89
N TYR A 389 0.82 -25.73 7.42
CA TYR A 389 0.87 -26.70 6.34
C TYR A 389 0.05 -27.95 6.68
N GLU A 390 0.15 -28.50 7.89
CA GLU A 390 -0.61 -29.66 8.31
C GLU A 390 -2.12 -29.42 8.31
N MET A 391 -2.57 -28.24 8.77
CA MET A 391 -3.97 -27.86 8.85
C MET A 391 -4.59 -27.47 7.51
N ALA A 392 -3.81 -26.93 6.58
CA ALA A 392 -4.29 -26.45 5.29
C ALA A 392 -4.76 -27.62 4.41
N GLU A 393 -6.02 -27.57 3.93
CA GLU A 393 -6.53 -28.57 2.98
C GLU A 393 -5.85 -28.50 1.62
N VAL A 394 -5.68 -27.28 1.10
CA VAL A 394 -4.86 -27.01 -0.06
C VAL A 394 -3.50 -26.56 0.45
N LYS A 395 -2.44 -27.24 0.03
CA LYS A 395 -1.10 -26.95 0.54
C LYS A 395 -0.49 -25.74 -0.17
N PRO A 396 0.25 -24.87 0.55
CA PRO A 396 0.98 -23.78 -0.08
C PRO A 396 2.03 -24.33 -1.07
N LYS A 397 2.25 -23.60 -2.15
CA LYS A 397 3.30 -23.90 -3.14
C LYS A 397 4.70 -23.74 -2.56
N PHE A 398 4.87 -22.76 -1.70
CA PHE A 398 6.08 -22.54 -0.94
C PHE A 398 5.75 -22.05 0.48
N MET A 399 6.69 -22.27 1.36
CA MET A 399 6.74 -21.67 2.69
C MET A 399 8.05 -20.88 2.82
N CYS A 400 7.97 -19.66 3.36
CA CYS A 400 9.14 -18.79 3.45
C CYS A 400 9.17 -18.05 4.79
N ILE A 401 10.37 -17.87 5.34
CA ILE A 401 10.64 -17.00 6.47
C ILE A 401 11.43 -15.80 5.95
N ILE A 402 10.87 -14.60 6.05
CA ILE A 402 11.60 -13.37 5.80
C ILE A 402 12.27 -12.96 7.09
N CYS A 403 13.61 -12.97 7.09
CA CYS A 403 14.41 -12.62 8.26
C CYS A 403 15.18 -11.32 8.02
N GLY A 404 14.99 -10.30 8.90
CA GLY A 404 15.57 -8.97 8.72
C GLY A 404 17.11 -8.96 8.78
N LEU A 405 17.69 -9.77 9.66
CA LEU A 405 19.14 -9.82 9.93
C LEU A 405 19.74 -11.13 9.43
N TYR A 406 19.58 -11.42 8.16
CA TYR A 406 20.06 -12.66 7.52
C TYR A 406 20.99 -12.34 6.36
N ASP A 407 21.98 -13.20 6.10
CA ASP A 407 23.03 -13.01 5.08
C ASP A 407 23.05 -14.12 4.03
N ALA A 408 21.95 -14.84 3.91
CA ALA A 408 21.84 -15.95 2.96
C ALA A 408 20.40 -16.10 2.44
N VAL A 409 20.27 -16.72 1.28
CA VAL A 409 19.06 -17.34 0.78
C VAL A 409 19.25 -18.84 0.93
N VAL A 410 18.42 -19.52 1.70
CA VAL A 410 18.58 -20.92 2.03
C VAL A 410 17.24 -21.64 1.96
N LYS A 411 17.25 -22.83 1.37
CA LYS A 411 16.17 -23.82 1.53
C LYS A 411 16.53 -24.80 2.62
N ARG A 412 15.79 -24.76 3.72
CA ARG A 412 15.97 -25.65 4.87
C ARG A 412 15.67 -27.12 4.49
N PRO A 413 16.15 -28.12 5.27
CA PRO A 413 15.83 -29.52 5.05
C PRO A 413 14.33 -29.85 5.08
N ASP A 414 13.54 -29.04 5.80
CA ASP A 414 12.06 -29.16 5.88
C ASP A 414 11.35 -28.45 4.70
N GLY A 415 12.10 -27.94 3.72
CA GLY A 415 11.57 -27.35 2.49
C GLY A 415 11.19 -25.86 2.63
N ILE A 416 11.32 -25.27 3.82
CA ILE A 416 11.02 -23.84 4.06
C ILE A 416 12.19 -22.99 3.58
N TYR A 417 11.90 -21.93 2.82
CA TYR A 417 12.90 -20.93 2.44
C TYR A 417 13.14 -19.93 3.55
N VAL A 418 14.39 -19.49 3.71
CA VAL A 418 14.77 -18.38 4.61
C VAL A 418 15.58 -17.39 3.81
N LEU A 419 15.18 -16.12 3.83
CA LEU A 419 15.84 -15.04 3.09
C LEU A 419 15.62 -13.67 3.73
N PRO A 420 16.51 -12.69 3.51
CA PRO A 420 16.26 -11.31 3.92
C PRO A 420 15.35 -10.60 2.91
N ILE A 421 14.55 -9.65 3.40
CA ILE A 421 13.68 -8.82 2.53
C ILE A 421 14.50 -8.05 1.48
N THR A 422 15.74 -7.70 1.79
CA THR A 422 16.67 -6.99 0.89
C THR A 422 17.23 -7.84 -0.25
N ALA A 423 16.88 -9.12 -0.33
CA ALA A 423 17.16 -9.98 -1.46
C ALA A 423 15.93 -10.23 -2.36
N LEU A 424 14.73 -9.78 -1.95
CA LEU A 424 13.47 -10.11 -2.60
C LEU A 424 13.06 -9.05 -3.65
N LYS A 425 12.45 -9.52 -4.73
CA LYS A 425 11.73 -8.74 -5.77
C LYS A 425 10.43 -9.46 -6.16
N PRO A 426 9.58 -8.87 -7.02
CA PRO A 426 8.40 -9.55 -7.58
C PRO A 426 8.70 -10.85 -8.29
#